data_125e9e0ba5ee296966531ab5348ce52c
#
_entry.id   125e9e0ba5ee296966531ab5348ce52c
#
_cell.length_a   1.000
_cell.length_b   1.000
_cell.length_c   1.000
_cell.angle_alpha   90.00
_cell.angle_beta   90.00
_cell.angle_gamma   90.00
#
_symmetry.space_group_name_H-M   'P 1'
#
loop_
_entity.id
_entity.type
_entity.pdbx_description
1 polymer ?
#
loop_
_entity_poly.entity_id
_entity_poly.type
_entity_poly.pdbx_seq_one_letter_code
_entity_poly.pdbx_strand_id
1 'polypeptide(L)'
;MKKRIGHDRLFKELLETFFGEFIELFFPQLYDAIDLEHTKFLQQEMFTDVTRGDKHRIDILVETSLKGESGIVLVHVENQASAQKDFAERMFIYFSRLYQKHRCRVVPIAIFTYPEKRNEPDRFKLLFPFMPVLDFHFLTLELNKHNWQDYIQSNNPVAAALLSKMGYQKKERVQVKLEFLRMLVRMELDPARMTLLTGFFETYLILNEEEERKLEEEIGKVDEKEAKRMIEITTSWEEKGRVKGRMEGRMEGRVEGKAEGQASLLLRQLKKKFGYL
;
A
#
# COMPACT_ATOMS: atom_id res chain seq x y z
N MET A 1 19.49 -6.94 10.22
CA MET A 1 18.08 -7.21 9.84
C MET A 1 17.50 -5.96 9.18
N LYS A 2 17.27 -5.96 7.85
CA LYS A 2 16.58 -4.85 7.18
C LYS A 2 15.19 -4.73 7.78
N LYS A 3 14.87 -3.62 8.44
CA LYS A 3 13.51 -3.28 8.90
C LYS A 3 12.59 -3.40 7.66
N ARG A 4 11.66 -4.35 7.67
CA ARG A 4 10.56 -4.37 6.71
C ARG A 4 9.85 -3.03 6.86
N ILE A 5 10.05 -2.14 5.89
CA ILE A 5 9.14 -1.00 5.71
C ILE A 5 7.76 -1.64 5.65
N GLY A 6 6.87 -1.25 6.54
CA GLY A 6 5.56 -1.90 6.61
C GLY A 6 4.83 -1.65 5.29
N HIS A 7 4.77 -2.66 4.43
CA HIS A 7 4.07 -2.62 3.13
C HIS A 7 2.64 -2.09 3.30
N ASP A 8 1.98 -2.51 4.38
CA ASP A 8 0.64 -2.04 4.73
C ASP A 8 0.59 -0.53 4.97
N ARG A 9 1.64 0.05 5.59
CA ARG A 9 1.71 1.49 5.83
C ARG A 9 1.79 2.30 4.53
N LEU A 10 2.63 1.86 3.58
CA LEU A 10 2.80 2.58 2.30
C LEU A 10 1.53 2.52 1.45
N PHE A 11 0.89 1.36 1.40
CA PHE A 11 -0.40 1.19 0.74
C PHE A 11 -1.47 2.08 1.36
N LYS A 12 -1.55 2.10 2.67
CA LYS A 12 -2.47 2.95 3.41
C LYS A 12 -2.24 4.42 3.08
N GLU A 13 -1.00 4.90 3.17
CA GLU A 13 -0.64 6.30 2.91
C GLU A 13 -0.96 6.70 1.45
N LEU A 14 -0.70 5.80 0.49
CA LEU A 14 -1.07 6.00 -0.92
C LEU A 14 -2.58 6.16 -1.07
N LEU A 15 -3.36 5.23 -0.52
CA LEU A 15 -4.81 5.23 -0.67
C LEU A 15 -5.50 6.34 0.15
N GLU A 16 -4.97 6.73 1.30
CA GLU A 16 -5.47 7.87 2.07
C GLU A 16 -5.22 9.20 1.34
N THR A 17 -4.08 9.32 0.63
CA THR A 17 -3.74 10.54 -0.11
C THR A 17 -4.51 10.67 -1.42
N PHE A 18 -4.78 9.56 -2.09
CA PHE A 18 -5.35 9.51 -3.44
C PHE A 18 -6.60 8.62 -3.51
N PHE A 19 -7.46 8.69 -2.49
CA PHE A 19 -8.64 7.83 -2.40
C PHE A 19 -9.60 8.02 -3.57
N GLY A 20 -9.88 9.27 -3.95
CA GLY A 20 -10.73 9.60 -5.08
C GLY A 20 -10.21 8.99 -6.38
N GLU A 21 -8.93 9.21 -6.66
CA GLU A 21 -8.25 8.71 -7.85
C GLU A 21 -8.16 7.17 -7.88
N PHE A 22 -8.07 6.54 -6.71
CA PHE A 22 -8.11 5.09 -6.58
C PHE A 22 -9.49 4.52 -6.93
N ILE A 23 -10.55 5.10 -6.36
CA ILE A 23 -11.93 4.67 -6.64
C ILE A 23 -12.30 4.94 -8.10
N GLU A 24 -11.96 6.12 -8.64
CA GLU A 24 -12.19 6.47 -10.04
C GLU A 24 -11.55 5.44 -10.99
N LEU A 25 -10.30 5.07 -10.73
CA LEU A 25 -9.52 4.21 -11.62
C LEU A 25 -10.03 2.77 -11.66
N PHE A 26 -10.36 2.21 -10.49
CA PHE A 26 -10.64 0.77 -10.39
C PHE A 26 -12.10 0.43 -10.12
N PHE A 27 -12.88 1.38 -9.62
CA PHE A 27 -14.28 1.19 -9.24
C PHE A 27 -15.17 2.33 -9.74
N PRO A 28 -15.22 2.60 -11.06
CA PRO A 28 -15.91 3.78 -11.61
C PRO A 28 -17.40 3.84 -11.21
N GLN A 29 -18.08 2.70 -11.10
CA GLN A 29 -19.47 2.68 -10.64
C GLN A 29 -19.61 3.15 -9.19
N LEU A 30 -18.64 2.82 -8.33
CA LEU A 30 -18.61 3.31 -6.95
C LEU A 30 -18.26 4.81 -6.92
N TYR A 31 -17.30 5.24 -7.76
CA TYR A 31 -16.93 6.65 -7.91
C TYR A 31 -18.13 7.53 -8.30
N ASP A 32 -18.94 7.07 -9.26
CA ASP A 32 -20.14 7.78 -9.69
C ASP A 32 -21.21 7.84 -8.59
N ALA A 33 -21.26 6.84 -7.73
CA ALA A 33 -22.28 6.70 -6.70
C ALA A 33 -21.98 7.44 -5.41
N ILE A 34 -20.70 7.58 -5.00
CA ILE A 34 -20.33 8.17 -3.70
C ILE A 34 -20.01 9.67 -3.79
N ASP A 35 -20.20 10.36 -2.68
CA ASP A 35 -19.83 11.77 -2.51
C ASP A 35 -18.40 11.86 -1.98
N LEU A 36 -17.45 12.15 -2.87
CA LEU A 36 -16.03 12.26 -2.53
C LEU A 36 -15.67 13.57 -1.83
N GLU A 37 -16.49 14.61 -1.94
CA GLU A 37 -16.23 15.91 -1.28
C GLU A 37 -16.43 15.82 0.24
N HIS A 38 -17.28 14.90 0.69
CA HIS A 38 -17.60 14.69 2.10
C HIS A 38 -17.05 13.36 2.63
N THR A 39 -15.85 12.97 2.19
CA THR A 39 -15.19 11.75 2.68
C THR A 39 -14.41 12.03 3.97
N LYS A 40 -14.46 11.06 4.90
CA LYS A 40 -13.72 11.11 6.16
C LYS A 40 -13.06 9.78 6.44
N PHE A 41 -11.74 9.78 6.59
CA PHE A 41 -11.01 8.60 7.04
C PHE A 41 -11.25 8.38 8.53
N LEU A 42 -11.76 7.21 8.88
CA LEU A 42 -11.98 6.81 10.26
C LEU A 42 -10.71 6.18 10.83
N GLN A 43 -10.57 6.28 12.15
CA GLN A 43 -9.48 5.58 12.83
C GLN A 43 -9.63 4.07 12.62
N GLN A 44 -8.48 3.41 12.47
CA GLN A 44 -8.44 1.97 12.29
C GLN A 44 -9.12 1.25 13.45
N GLU A 45 -10.10 0.43 13.13
CA GLU A 45 -10.77 -0.40 14.11
C GLU A 45 -9.96 -1.67 14.36
N MET A 46 -9.74 -1.96 15.63
CA MET A 46 -9.12 -3.22 16.07
C MET A 46 -10.23 -4.15 16.56
N PHE A 47 -10.38 -5.28 15.89
CA PHE A 47 -11.25 -6.34 16.36
C PHE A 47 -10.41 -7.46 16.98
N THR A 48 -10.73 -7.81 18.22
CA THR A 48 -10.13 -8.98 18.86
C THR A 48 -11.00 -10.19 18.54
N ASP A 49 -10.40 -11.23 17.97
CA ASP A 49 -11.08 -12.51 17.83
C ASP A 49 -11.24 -13.11 19.22
N VAL A 50 -12.49 -13.26 19.65
CA VAL A 50 -12.84 -13.77 20.99
C VAL A 50 -12.42 -15.23 21.16
N THR A 51 -12.29 -15.99 20.07
CA THR A 51 -11.98 -17.42 20.09
C THR A 51 -10.48 -17.72 19.98
N ARG A 52 -9.74 -16.93 19.19
CA ARG A 52 -8.31 -17.16 18.91
C ARG A 52 -7.38 -16.11 19.54
N GLY A 53 -7.94 -15.02 20.09
CA GLY A 53 -7.16 -13.93 20.66
C GLY A 53 -6.38 -13.09 19.62
N ASP A 54 -6.53 -13.38 18.33
CA ASP A 54 -5.87 -12.67 17.24
C ASP A 54 -6.47 -11.27 17.10
N LYS A 55 -5.58 -10.28 17.08
CA LYS A 55 -5.96 -8.88 16.84
C LYS A 55 -5.96 -8.63 15.35
N HIS A 56 -7.14 -8.47 14.77
CA HIS A 56 -7.30 -8.07 13.38
C HIS A 56 -7.54 -6.57 13.29
N ARG A 57 -6.82 -5.94 12.39
CA ARG A 57 -6.89 -4.49 12.16
C ARG A 57 -7.38 -4.25 10.75
N ILE A 58 -8.41 -3.41 10.62
CA ILE A 58 -8.87 -2.92 9.32
C ILE A 58 -7.82 -1.98 8.75
N ASP A 59 -7.46 -2.13 7.47
CA ASP A 59 -6.44 -1.29 6.84
C ASP A 59 -6.94 0.13 6.61
N ILE A 60 -8.07 0.28 5.92
CA ILE A 60 -8.66 1.60 5.61
C ILE A 60 -10.16 1.54 5.78
N LEU A 61 -10.70 2.53 6.47
CA LEU A 61 -12.13 2.72 6.63
C LEU A 61 -12.47 4.18 6.32
N VAL A 62 -13.35 4.39 5.34
CA VAL A 62 -13.77 5.71 4.87
C VAL A 62 -15.28 5.86 5.06
N GLU A 63 -15.66 6.94 5.74
CA GLU A 63 -17.05 7.38 5.85
C GLU A 63 -17.36 8.35 4.69
N THR A 64 -18.47 8.11 4.00
CA THR A 64 -18.98 8.94 2.91
C THR A 64 -20.51 8.82 2.83
N SER A 65 -21.12 9.40 1.81
CA SER A 65 -22.54 9.22 1.49
C SER A 65 -22.74 8.81 0.04
N LEU A 66 -23.92 8.33 -0.31
CA LEU A 66 -24.30 8.17 -1.72
C LEU A 66 -24.89 9.47 -2.24
N LYS A 67 -24.55 9.84 -3.47
CA LYS A 67 -25.11 11.01 -4.14
C LYS A 67 -26.63 10.88 -4.27
N GLY A 68 -27.33 11.90 -3.82
CA GLY A 68 -28.81 11.95 -3.90
C GLY A 68 -29.55 11.09 -2.86
N GLU A 69 -28.84 10.44 -1.95
CA GLU A 69 -29.42 9.65 -0.87
C GLU A 69 -28.98 10.16 0.50
N SER A 70 -29.88 10.12 1.46
CA SER A 70 -29.53 10.38 2.86
C SER A 70 -28.90 9.12 3.49
N GLY A 71 -27.90 9.33 4.36
CA GLY A 71 -27.29 8.26 5.14
C GLY A 71 -25.80 8.11 4.87
N ILE A 72 -25.14 7.43 5.80
CA ILE A 72 -23.70 7.17 5.78
C ILE A 72 -23.45 5.83 5.08
N VAL A 73 -22.37 5.80 4.29
CA VAL A 73 -21.81 4.58 3.71
C VAL A 73 -20.36 4.46 4.18
N LEU A 74 -19.97 3.28 4.61
CA LEU A 74 -18.58 2.98 4.91
C LEU A 74 -17.94 2.23 3.75
N VAL A 75 -16.80 2.70 3.26
CA VAL A 75 -15.96 1.97 2.33
C VAL A 75 -14.82 1.34 3.13
N HIS A 76 -14.83 0.02 3.19
CA HIS A 76 -13.82 -0.79 3.88
C HIS A 76 -12.86 -1.38 2.86
N VAL A 77 -11.57 -1.02 2.92
CA VAL A 77 -10.53 -1.52 2.02
C VAL A 77 -9.53 -2.35 2.79
N GLU A 78 -9.30 -3.57 2.32
CA GLU A 78 -8.31 -4.52 2.85
C GLU A 78 -7.23 -4.80 1.81
N ASN A 79 -5.97 -4.58 2.17
CA ASN A 79 -4.81 -4.90 1.33
C ASN A 79 -4.23 -6.25 1.72
N GLN A 80 -4.32 -7.22 0.80
CA GLN A 80 -3.83 -8.57 1.02
C GLN A 80 -2.49 -8.78 0.31
N ALA A 81 -1.39 -8.83 1.08
CA ALA A 81 -0.03 -9.00 0.56
C ALA A 81 0.41 -10.47 0.43
N SER A 82 -0.38 -11.42 0.92
CA SER A 82 -0.13 -12.87 0.81
C SER A 82 -1.44 -13.64 0.75
N ALA A 83 -1.47 -14.76 0.05
CA ALA A 83 -2.66 -15.60 -0.06
C ALA A 83 -3.03 -16.25 1.28
N GLN A 84 -4.30 -16.14 1.67
CA GLN A 84 -4.87 -16.75 2.88
C GLN A 84 -6.15 -17.49 2.52
N LYS A 85 -6.31 -18.70 3.06
CA LYS A 85 -7.46 -19.57 2.72
C LYS A 85 -8.79 -19.07 3.27
N ASP A 86 -8.76 -18.37 4.40
CA ASP A 86 -9.91 -17.86 5.14
C ASP A 86 -10.22 -16.38 4.87
N PHE A 87 -9.62 -15.82 3.80
CA PHE A 87 -9.74 -14.40 3.50
C PHE A 87 -11.20 -13.94 3.29
N ALA A 88 -11.98 -14.69 2.53
CA ALA A 88 -13.38 -14.35 2.25
C ALA A 88 -14.27 -14.39 3.51
N GLU A 89 -14.03 -15.36 4.39
CA GLU A 89 -14.70 -15.44 5.69
C GLU A 89 -14.32 -14.25 6.58
N ARG A 90 -13.03 -13.88 6.58
CA ARG A 90 -12.54 -12.71 7.34
C ARG A 90 -13.17 -11.40 6.85
N MET A 91 -13.30 -11.22 5.54
CA MET A 91 -14.00 -10.06 4.96
C MET A 91 -15.47 -9.99 5.45
N PHE A 92 -16.16 -11.11 5.49
CA PHE A 92 -17.52 -11.19 6.04
C PHE A 92 -17.55 -10.84 7.54
N ILE A 93 -16.62 -11.35 8.34
CA ILE A 93 -16.53 -11.04 9.77
C ILE A 93 -16.31 -9.53 9.98
N TYR A 94 -15.43 -8.89 9.21
CA TYR A 94 -15.23 -7.43 9.30
C TYR A 94 -16.47 -6.65 8.90
N PHE A 95 -17.09 -7.00 7.78
CA PHE A 95 -18.35 -6.43 7.36
C PHE A 95 -19.42 -6.52 8.45
N SER A 96 -19.59 -7.70 9.03
CA SER A 96 -20.60 -7.94 10.07
C SER A 96 -20.39 -7.06 11.31
N ARG A 97 -19.12 -6.91 11.74
CA ARG A 97 -18.74 -6.08 12.88
C ARG A 97 -18.93 -4.59 12.60
N LEU A 98 -18.52 -4.13 11.41
CA LEU A 98 -18.75 -2.75 10.97
C LEU A 98 -20.24 -2.44 10.92
N TYR A 99 -21.03 -3.31 10.30
CA TYR A 99 -22.48 -3.15 10.24
C TYR A 99 -23.12 -3.15 11.61
N GLN A 100 -22.72 -4.06 12.51
CA GLN A 100 -23.21 -4.11 13.89
C GLN A 100 -22.93 -2.82 14.64
N LYS A 101 -21.75 -2.24 14.47
CA LYS A 101 -21.30 -1.03 15.18
C LYS A 101 -21.94 0.24 14.62
N HIS A 102 -21.88 0.42 13.30
CA HIS A 102 -22.25 1.68 12.65
C HIS A 102 -23.68 1.71 12.12
N ARG A 103 -24.33 0.54 11.95
CA ARG A 103 -25.72 0.41 11.45
C ARG A 103 -25.97 1.15 10.13
N CYS A 104 -24.96 1.22 9.28
CA CYS A 104 -25.01 1.84 7.95
C CYS A 104 -24.59 0.85 6.87
N ARG A 105 -24.74 1.26 5.59
CA ARG A 105 -24.27 0.46 4.45
C ARG A 105 -22.74 0.39 4.45
N VAL A 106 -22.17 -0.76 4.12
CA VAL A 106 -20.73 -0.97 4.04
C VAL A 106 -20.40 -1.53 2.66
N VAL A 107 -19.47 -0.90 1.94
CA VAL A 107 -18.91 -1.40 0.69
C VAL A 107 -17.54 -2.01 0.99
N PRO A 108 -17.41 -3.35 0.97
CA PRO A 108 -16.14 -4.00 1.22
C PRO A 108 -15.32 -4.14 -0.07
N ILE A 109 -14.05 -3.77 -0.02
CA ILE A 109 -13.08 -3.85 -1.13
C ILE A 109 -11.86 -4.63 -0.68
N ALA A 110 -11.43 -5.60 -1.47
CA ALA A 110 -10.21 -6.37 -1.29
C ALA A 110 -9.21 -6.05 -2.38
N ILE A 111 -7.95 -5.73 -2.01
CA ILE A 111 -6.85 -5.50 -2.94
C ILE A 111 -5.83 -6.62 -2.77
N PHE A 112 -5.57 -7.39 -3.81
CA PHE A 112 -4.58 -8.45 -3.83
C PHE A 112 -3.30 -7.96 -4.52
N THR A 113 -2.21 -7.89 -3.75
CA THR A 113 -0.95 -7.26 -4.16
C THR A 113 0.23 -8.22 -4.29
N TYR A 114 0.03 -9.52 -4.07
CA TYR A 114 1.06 -10.54 -4.24
C TYR A 114 1.24 -10.96 -5.71
N PRO A 115 2.43 -11.46 -6.09
CA PRO A 115 2.76 -11.70 -7.49
C PRO A 115 2.13 -12.96 -8.09
N GLU A 116 1.67 -13.91 -7.27
CA GLU A 116 1.11 -15.17 -7.74
C GLU A 116 -0.26 -14.94 -8.39
N LYS A 117 -0.42 -15.40 -9.63
CA LYS A 117 -1.71 -15.37 -10.32
C LYS A 117 -2.61 -16.50 -9.79
N ARG A 118 -3.67 -16.12 -9.09
CA ARG A 118 -4.70 -17.02 -8.56
C ARG A 118 -6.08 -16.48 -8.89
N ASN A 119 -7.09 -17.32 -8.75
CA ASN A 119 -8.46 -16.84 -8.74
C ASN A 119 -8.85 -16.60 -7.29
N GLU A 120 -8.82 -15.33 -6.88
CA GLU A 120 -9.20 -14.95 -5.53
C GLU A 120 -10.73 -14.93 -5.41
N PRO A 121 -11.26 -15.33 -4.24
CA PRO A 121 -12.69 -15.29 -4.04
C PRO A 121 -13.19 -13.84 -3.96
N ASP A 122 -14.33 -13.58 -4.60
CA ASP A 122 -15.10 -12.32 -4.50
C ASP A 122 -16.28 -12.42 -3.54
N ARG A 123 -16.42 -13.60 -2.85
CA ARG A 123 -17.57 -13.90 -2.02
C ARG A 123 -17.29 -14.93 -0.93
N PHE A 124 -18.09 -14.89 0.12
CA PHE A 124 -18.17 -15.92 1.15
C PHE A 124 -19.59 -16.49 1.22
N LYS A 125 -19.70 -17.83 1.24
CA LYS A 125 -20.98 -18.52 1.23
C LYS A 125 -21.14 -19.51 2.38
N LEU A 126 -22.33 -19.54 2.96
CA LEU A 126 -22.78 -20.60 3.85
C LEU A 126 -24.03 -21.23 3.24
N LEU A 127 -23.88 -22.48 2.81
CA LEU A 127 -24.91 -23.19 2.07
C LEU A 127 -25.29 -24.49 2.80
N PHE A 128 -26.58 -24.76 2.90
CA PHE A 128 -27.08 -26.09 3.20
C PHE A 128 -27.68 -26.72 1.95
N PRO A 129 -27.79 -28.05 1.87
CA PRO A 129 -28.37 -28.72 0.69
C PRO A 129 -29.77 -28.24 0.34
N PHE A 130 -30.51 -27.72 1.30
CA PHE A 130 -31.91 -27.30 1.16
C PHE A 130 -32.09 -25.76 1.17
N MET A 131 -31.01 -24.97 1.48
CA MET A 131 -31.17 -23.54 1.62
C MET A 131 -29.79 -22.82 1.59
N PRO A 132 -29.64 -21.72 0.84
CA PRO A 132 -28.55 -20.79 1.05
C PRO A 132 -28.81 -19.96 2.32
N VAL A 133 -27.85 -19.93 3.25
CA VAL A 133 -27.93 -19.13 4.47
C VAL A 133 -27.29 -17.77 4.30
N LEU A 134 -26.17 -17.73 3.57
CA LEU A 134 -25.40 -16.52 3.33
C LEU A 134 -24.75 -16.56 1.94
N ASP A 135 -24.86 -15.47 1.23
CA ASP A 135 -24.05 -15.17 0.03
C ASP A 135 -23.57 -13.71 0.14
N PHE A 136 -22.36 -13.55 0.70
CA PHE A 136 -21.74 -12.25 0.94
C PHE A 136 -20.74 -11.95 -0.17
N HIS A 137 -20.87 -10.77 -0.81
CA HIS A 137 -20.03 -10.31 -1.90
C HIS A 137 -19.19 -9.12 -1.49
N PHE A 138 -18.01 -9.00 -2.08
CA PHE A 138 -17.12 -7.84 -1.96
C PHE A 138 -16.43 -7.53 -3.28
N LEU A 139 -16.05 -6.27 -3.47
CA LEU A 139 -15.30 -5.83 -4.64
C LEU A 139 -13.84 -6.32 -4.55
N THR A 140 -13.25 -6.70 -5.67
CA THR A 140 -11.88 -7.22 -5.71
C THR A 140 -11.04 -6.46 -6.72
N LEU A 141 -9.78 -6.23 -6.37
CA LEU A 141 -8.74 -5.70 -7.25
C LEU A 141 -7.51 -6.60 -7.17
N GLU A 142 -7.25 -7.36 -8.23
CA GLU A 142 -6.08 -8.25 -8.34
C GLU A 142 -5.03 -7.57 -9.23
N LEU A 143 -4.12 -6.78 -8.64
CA LEU A 143 -3.18 -5.91 -9.37
C LEU A 143 -2.31 -6.67 -10.38
N ASN A 144 -1.90 -7.89 -10.07
CA ASN A 144 -1.08 -8.73 -10.95
C ASN A 144 -1.80 -9.23 -12.23
N LYS A 145 -3.13 -9.08 -12.30
CA LYS A 145 -3.93 -9.39 -13.50
C LYS A 145 -4.09 -8.19 -14.43
N HIS A 146 -3.80 -6.98 -13.94
CA HIS A 146 -3.82 -5.77 -14.75
C HIS A 146 -2.52 -5.66 -15.56
N ASN A 147 -2.67 -5.43 -16.87
CA ASN A 147 -1.52 -5.17 -17.73
C ASN A 147 -1.07 -3.71 -17.53
N TRP A 148 0.16 -3.50 -17.10
CA TRP A 148 0.71 -2.17 -16.84
C TRP A 148 0.65 -1.22 -18.04
N GLN A 149 0.72 -1.76 -19.28
CA GLN A 149 0.67 -0.98 -20.52
C GLN A 149 -0.68 -0.26 -20.73
N ASP A 150 -1.76 -0.77 -20.15
CA ASP A 150 -3.09 -0.16 -20.27
C ASP A 150 -3.19 1.14 -19.46
N TYR A 151 -2.23 1.40 -18.56
CA TYR A 151 -2.25 2.52 -17.61
C TYR A 151 -1.23 3.62 -17.92
N ILE A 152 -0.27 3.40 -18.82
CA ILE A 152 0.83 4.35 -19.10
C ILE A 152 0.39 5.70 -19.66
N GLN A 153 -0.78 5.76 -20.29
CA GLN A 153 -1.37 7.02 -20.79
C GLN A 153 -2.24 7.74 -19.76
N SER A 154 -2.47 7.12 -18.61
CA SER A 154 -3.28 7.72 -17.54
C SER A 154 -2.52 8.87 -16.86
N ASN A 155 -3.25 9.93 -16.50
CA ASN A 155 -2.75 11.00 -15.62
C ASN A 155 -3.14 10.77 -14.16
N ASN A 156 -3.59 9.55 -13.83
CA ASN A 156 -3.97 9.18 -12.47
C ASN A 156 -2.73 8.79 -11.66
N PRO A 157 -2.46 9.44 -10.51
CA PRO A 157 -1.28 9.18 -9.69
C PRO A 157 -1.25 7.77 -9.09
N VAL A 158 -2.42 7.19 -8.81
CA VAL A 158 -2.53 5.81 -8.33
C VAL A 158 -2.13 4.82 -9.40
N ALA A 159 -2.51 5.06 -10.67
CA ALA A 159 -2.05 4.26 -11.80
C ALA A 159 -0.52 4.21 -11.86
N ALA A 160 0.14 5.37 -11.78
CA ALA A 160 1.59 5.45 -11.80
C ALA A 160 2.25 4.66 -10.65
N ALA A 161 1.81 4.87 -9.41
CA ALA A 161 2.36 4.14 -8.25
C ALA A 161 2.18 2.63 -8.39
N LEU A 162 0.99 2.19 -8.79
CA LEU A 162 0.63 0.77 -8.85
C LEU A 162 1.21 0.02 -10.07
N LEU A 163 1.81 0.69 -11.07
CA LEU A 163 2.58 0.02 -12.13
C LEU A 163 3.58 -0.98 -11.55
N SER A 164 4.23 -0.63 -10.42
CA SER A 164 5.19 -1.49 -9.73
C SER A 164 4.62 -2.81 -9.19
N LYS A 165 3.28 -2.94 -9.12
CA LYS A 165 2.55 -4.10 -8.60
C LYS A 165 1.68 -4.80 -9.66
N MET A 166 1.55 -4.22 -10.85
CA MET A 166 0.81 -4.80 -11.97
C MET A 166 1.55 -5.97 -12.62
N GLY A 167 0.88 -6.67 -13.54
CA GLY A 167 1.44 -7.82 -14.24
C GLY A 167 2.45 -7.41 -15.31
N TYR A 168 3.74 -7.58 -15.03
CA TYR A 168 4.84 -7.42 -15.97
C TYR A 168 5.86 -8.56 -15.86
N GLN A 169 6.63 -8.77 -16.93
CA GLN A 169 7.71 -9.76 -16.96
C GLN A 169 9.02 -9.13 -16.43
N LYS A 170 9.94 -9.98 -15.97
CA LYS A 170 11.25 -9.51 -15.47
C LYS A 170 11.99 -8.62 -16.49
N LYS A 171 11.90 -8.92 -17.78
CA LYS A 171 12.54 -8.14 -18.86
C LYS A 171 11.91 -6.75 -19.07
N GLU A 172 10.71 -6.50 -18.57
CA GLU A 172 9.97 -5.24 -18.74
C GLU A 172 10.22 -4.25 -17.61
N ARG A 173 10.94 -4.63 -16.54
CA ARG A 173 11.14 -3.81 -15.34
C ARG A 173 11.69 -2.42 -15.63
N VAL A 174 12.69 -2.34 -16.53
CA VAL A 174 13.27 -1.07 -16.97
C VAL A 174 12.22 -0.19 -17.65
N GLN A 175 11.44 -0.80 -18.55
CA GLN A 175 10.37 -0.08 -19.26
C GLN A 175 9.27 0.40 -18.32
N VAL A 176 8.87 -0.43 -17.35
CA VAL A 176 7.88 -0.06 -16.33
C VAL A 176 8.37 1.15 -15.51
N LYS A 177 9.65 1.19 -15.13
CA LYS A 177 10.23 2.32 -14.40
C LYS A 177 10.33 3.57 -15.29
N LEU A 178 10.69 3.43 -16.55
CA LEU A 178 10.73 4.53 -17.50
C LEU A 178 9.34 5.17 -17.69
N GLU A 179 8.30 4.34 -17.88
CA GLU A 179 6.94 4.84 -18.05
C GLU A 179 6.40 5.48 -16.75
N PHE A 180 6.75 4.93 -15.59
CA PHE A 180 6.46 5.59 -14.32
C PHE A 180 7.05 7.01 -14.25
N LEU A 181 8.34 7.19 -14.62
CA LEU A 181 8.95 8.51 -14.64
C LEU A 181 8.28 9.46 -15.65
N ARG A 182 7.89 8.95 -16.83
CA ARG A 182 7.10 9.71 -17.82
C ARG A 182 5.78 10.19 -17.25
N MET A 183 5.07 9.32 -16.57
CA MET A 183 3.80 9.68 -15.92
C MET A 183 4.01 10.78 -14.87
N LEU A 184 5.04 10.68 -14.04
CA LEU A 184 5.36 11.70 -13.04
C LEU A 184 5.68 13.06 -13.67
N VAL A 185 6.44 13.07 -14.78
CA VAL A 185 6.77 14.33 -15.51
C VAL A 185 5.50 14.99 -16.05
N ARG A 186 4.54 14.20 -16.55
CA ARG A 186 3.27 14.74 -17.09
C ARG A 186 2.33 15.30 -16.02
N MET A 187 2.30 14.68 -14.83
CA MET A 187 1.31 15.01 -13.81
C MET A 187 1.61 16.30 -13.04
N GLU A 188 2.83 16.82 -13.07
CA GLU A 188 3.24 18.07 -12.39
C GLU A 188 2.78 18.16 -10.93
N LEU A 189 2.95 17.08 -10.16
CA LEU A 189 2.50 16.98 -8.78
C LEU A 189 3.35 17.85 -7.84
N ASP A 190 2.76 18.25 -6.72
CA ASP A 190 3.50 18.90 -5.64
C ASP A 190 4.59 17.98 -5.04
N PRO A 191 5.60 18.54 -4.37
CA PRO A 191 6.74 17.75 -3.87
C PRO A 191 6.39 16.66 -2.85
N ALA A 192 5.29 16.80 -2.08
CA ALA A 192 4.87 15.82 -1.09
C ALA A 192 4.25 14.59 -1.77
N ARG A 193 3.32 14.82 -2.70
CA ARG A 193 2.69 13.78 -3.52
C ARG A 193 3.72 13.07 -4.39
N MET A 194 4.63 13.82 -5.04
CA MET A 194 5.75 13.25 -5.80
C MET A 194 6.61 12.32 -4.95
N THR A 195 6.95 12.72 -3.73
CA THR A 195 7.77 11.92 -2.80
C THR A 195 7.04 10.63 -2.38
N LEU A 196 5.73 10.70 -2.15
CA LEU A 196 4.93 9.52 -1.81
C LEU A 196 4.90 8.51 -2.95
N LEU A 197 4.60 8.95 -4.19
CA LEU A 197 4.53 8.06 -5.35
C LEU A 197 5.88 7.42 -5.66
N THR A 198 6.96 8.22 -5.65
CA THR A 198 8.31 7.73 -5.89
C THR A 198 8.74 6.73 -4.82
N GLY A 199 8.46 7.04 -3.53
CA GLY A 199 8.75 6.16 -2.41
C GLY A 199 7.99 4.85 -2.46
N PHE A 200 6.73 4.89 -2.85
CA PHE A 200 5.92 3.70 -3.05
C PHE A 200 6.51 2.84 -4.19
N PHE A 201 6.73 3.43 -5.36
CA PHE A 201 7.22 2.72 -6.54
C PHE A 201 8.58 2.06 -6.29
N GLU A 202 9.55 2.80 -5.76
CA GLU A 202 10.92 2.32 -5.46
C GLU A 202 10.95 1.22 -4.38
N THR A 203 9.94 1.16 -3.51
CA THR A 203 9.84 0.08 -2.52
C THR A 203 9.51 -1.26 -3.18
N TYR A 204 8.75 -1.26 -4.27
CA TYR A 204 8.27 -2.47 -4.91
C TYR A 204 9.03 -2.84 -6.19
N LEU A 205 9.65 -1.88 -6.88
CA LEU A 205 10.43 -2.12 -8.08
C LEU A 205 11.84 -1.51 -7.95
N ILE A 206 12.75 -2.28 -7.35
CA ILE A 206 14.17 -1.92 -7.22
C ILE A 206 14.91 -2.53 -8.40
N LEU A 207 15.51 -1.71 -9.25
CA LEU A 207 16.36 -2.17 -10.35
C LEU A 207 17.76 -2.57 -9.82
N ASN A 208 18.42 -3.51 -10.50
CA ASN A 208 19.82 -3.82 -10.26
C ASN A 208 20.72 -2.89 -11.09
N GLU A 209 22.05 -2.91 -10.87
CA GLU A 209 23.02 -2.03 -11.53
C GLU A 209 22.98 -2.10 -13.08
N GLU A 210 22.72 -3.28 -13.64
CA GLU A 210 22.60 -3.46 -15.09
C GLU A 210 21.29 -2.84 -15.61
N GLU A 211 20.19 -3.05 -14.89
CA GLU A 211 18.88 -2.48 -15.19
C GLU A 211 18.89 -0.95 -15.05
N GLU A 212 19.59 -0.38 -14.03
CA GLU A 212 19.74 1.07 -13.88
C GLU A 212 20.52 1.69 -15.04
N ARG A 213 21.64 1.08 -15.49
CA ARG A 213 22.36 1.56 -16.68
C ARG A 213 21.49 1.54 -17.93
N LYS A 214 20.68 0.49 -18.12
CA LYS A 214 19.72 0.45 -19.23
C LYS A 214 18.66 1.54 -19.13
N LEU A 215 18.21 1.85 -17.93
CA LEU A 215 17.28 2.95 -17.70
C LEU A 215 17.89 4.30 -18.08
N GLU A 216 19.15 4.56 -17.70
CA GLU A 216 19.89 5.77 -18.09
C GLU A 216 20.03 5.89 -19.61
N GLU A 217 20.35 4.78 -20.30
CA GLU A 217 20.41 4.74 -21.77
C GLU A 217 19.04 5.05 -22.40
N GLU A 218 17.95 4.52 -21.87
CA GLU A 218 16.59 4.78 -22.37
C GLU A 218 16.16 6.23 -22.08
N ILE A 219 16.49 6.79 -20.92
CA ILE A 219 16.27 8.21 -20.61
C ILE A 219 17.03 9.12 -21.59
N GLY A 220 18.26 8.73 -21.97
CA GLY A 220 19.05 9.47 -22.96
C GLY A 220 18.47 9.50 -24.38
N LYS A 221 17.48 8.65 -24.69
CA LYS A 221 16.82 8.61 -26.00
C LYS A 221 15.54 9.44 -26.07
N VAL A 222 15.01 9.90 -24.93
CA VAL A 222 13.82 10.74 -24.92
C VAL A 222 14.16 12.21 -25.16
N ASP A 223 13.14 13.07 -25.31
CA ASP A 223 13.33 14.52 -25.47
C ASP A 223 14.18 15.10 -24.32
N GLU A 224 15.09 16.03 -24.64
CA GLU A 224 16.06 16.61 -23.68
C GLU A 224 15.37 17.22 -22.45
N LYS A 225 14.23 17.88 -22.64
CA LYS A 225 13.46 18.51 -21.56
C LYS A 225 12.80 17.46 -20.65
N GLU A 226 12.27 16.40 -21.24
CA GLU A 226 11.70 15.28 -20.51
C GLU A 226 12.78 14.49 -19.75
N ALA A 227 13.91 14.19 -20.40
CA ALA A 227 15.07 13.54 -19.80
C ALA A 227 15.57 14.29 -18.57
N LYS A 228 15.74 15.62 -18.69
CA LYS A 228 16.18 16.46 -17.58
C LYS A 228 15.26 16.37 -16.37
N ARG A 229 13.93 16.44 -16.60
CA ARG A 229 12.93 16.30 -15.51
C ARG A 229 12.97 14.92 -14.86
N MET A 230 13.13 13.84 -15.64
CA MET A 230 13.28 12.47 -15.11
C MET A 230 14.52 12.35 -14.22
N ILE A 231 15.65 12.89 -14.64
CA ILE A 231 16.89 12.89 -13.87
C ILE A 231 16.73 13.68 -12.57
N GLU A 232 16.07 14.85 -12.60
CA GLU A 232 15.78 15.64 -11.40
C GLU A 232 14.95 14.87 -10.38
N ILE A 233 13.92 14.12 -10.83
CA ILE A 233 13.08 13.27 -9.98
C ILE A 233 13.93 12.17 -9.35
N THR A 234 14.74 11.46 -10.13
CA THR A 234 15.56 10.32 -9.65
C THR A 234 16.62 10.80 -8.66
N THR A 235 17.38 11.86 -9.01
CA THR A 235 18.42 12.43 -8.14
C THR A 235 17.87 12.98 -6.83
N SER A 236 16.73 13.66 -6.88
CA SER A 236 16.04 14.16 -5.67
C SER A 236 15.64 13.03 -4.74
N TRP A 237 15.21 11.90 -5.30
CA TRP A 237 14.86 10.72 -4.53
C TRP A 237 16.06 10.05 -3.88
N GLU A 238 17.14 9.83 -4.64
CA GLU A 238 18.40 9.25 -4.15
C GLU A 238 19.00 10.07 -3.00
N GLU A 239 19.02 11.40 -3.14
CA GLU A 239 19.50 12.32 -2.10
C GLU A 239 18.64 12.17 -0.83
N LYS A 240 17.31 12.17 -0.95
CA LYS A 240 16.40 11.95 0.18
C LYS A 240 16.62 10.58 0.83
N GLY A 241 16.79 9.53 0.02
CA GLY A 241 17.10 8.18 0.49
C GLY A 241 18.42 8.13 1.27
N ARG A 242 19.46 8.78 0.76
CA ARG A 242 20.78 8.89 1.40
C ARG A 242 20.72 9.64 2.72
N VAL A 243 20.01 10.76 2.76
CA VAL A 243 19.83 11.56 3.99
C VAL A 243 19.03 10.75 5.03
N LYS A 244 17.95 10.12 4.62
CA LYS A 244 17.11 9.29 5.50
C LYS A 244 17.89 8.09 6.06
N GLY A 245 18.61 7.35 5.21
CA GLY A 245 19.44 6.22 5.64
C GLY A 245 20.54 6.64 6.63
N ARG A 246 21.16 7.81 6.42
CA ARG A 246 22.15 8.37 7.36
C ARG A 246 21.52 8.72 8.72
N MET A 247 20.31 9.29 8.72
CA MET A 247 19.60 9.63 9.95
C MET A 247 19.18 8.37 10.71
N GLU A 248 18.62 7.39 10.00
CA GLU A 248 18.20 6.11 10.60
C GLU A 248 19.40 5.36 11.20
N GLY A 249 20.49 5.21 10.46
CA GLY A 249 21.73 4.58 10.94
C GLY A 249 22.32 5.31 12.15
N ARG A 250 22.25 6.65 12.20
CA ARG A 250 22.70 7.42 13.37
C ARG A 250 21.79 7.21 14.59
N MET A 251 20.48 7.09 14.39
CA MET A 251 19.54 6.80 15.46
C MET A 251 19.69 5.38 15.99
N GLU A 252 19.83 4.40 15.10
CA GLU A 252 20.06 3.00 15.48
C GLU A 252 21.37 2.84 16.25
N GLY A 253 22.48 3.38 15.76
CA GLY A 253 23.77 3.35 16.45
C GLY A 253 23.74 4.04 17.81
N ARG A 254 22.91 5.11 17.97
CA ARG A 254 22.73 5.76 19.29
C ARG A 254 21.93 4.88 20.25
N VAL A 255 20.92 4.16 19.77
CA VAL A 255 20.10 3.24 20.60
C VAL A 255 20.94 2.03 21.00
N GLU A 256 21.67 1.43 20.07
CA GLU A 256 22.57 0.29 20.32
C GLU A 256 23.70 0.69 21.29
N GLY A 257 24.39 1.79 21.05
CA GLY A 257 25.46 2.28 21.94
C GLY A 257 24.95 2.63 23.34
N LYS A 258 23.71 3.12 23.49
CA LYS A 258 23.10 3.33 24.80
C LYS A 258 22.79 2.00 25.51
N ALA A 259 22.29 1.01 24.78
CA ALA A 259 22.00 -0.32 25.33
C ALA A 259 23.30 -1.04 25.76
N GLU A 260 24.34 -1.00 24.93
CA GLU A 260 25.66 -1.55 25.24
C GLU A 260 26.31 -0.84 26.43
N GLY A 261 26.22 0.49 26.49
CA GLY A 261 26.71 1.27 27.62
C GLY A 261 26.00 0.93 28.93
N GLN A 262 24.68 0.75 28.91
CA GLN A 262 23.91 0.32 30.07
C GLN A 262 24.26 -1.10 30.52
N ALA A 263 24.40 -2.03 29.58
CA ALA A 263 24.81 -3.43 29.84
C ALA A 263 26.22 -3.46 30.48
N SER A 264 27.15 -2.70 29.93
CA SER A 264 28.51 -2.58 30.43
C SER A 264 28.57 -2.00 31.86
N LEU A 265 27.74 -0.98 32.09
CA LEU A 265 27.61 -0.37 33.44
C LEU A 265 27.05 -1.36 34.48
N LEU A 266 25.99 -2.09 34.10
CA LEU A 266 25.39 -3.14 34.92
C LEU A 266 26.38 -4.27 35.23
N LEU A 267 27.12 -4.75 34.24
CA LEU A 267 28.17 -5.76 34.46
C LEU A 267 29.28 -5.27 35.40
N ARG A 268 29.68 -3.99 35.28
CA ARG A 268 30.67 -3.39 36.19
C ARG A 268 30.15 -3.28 37.64
N GLN A 269 28.86 -2.93 37.81
CA GLN A 269 28.21 -2.87 39.11
C GLN A 269 28.06 -4.28 39.75
N LEU A 270 27.67 -5.28 38.96
CA LEU A 270 27.55 -6.68 39.41
C LEU A 270 28.93 -7.24 39.83
N LYS A 271 29.98 -7.03 39.03
CA LYS A 271 31.34 -7.42 39.39
C LYS A 271 31.84 -6.77 40.67
N LYS A 272 31.49 -5.49 40.88
CA LYS A 272 31.86 -4.76 42.11
C LYS A 272 31.12 -5.28 43.34
N LYS A 273 29.87 -5.73 43.19
CA LYS A 273 29.00 -6.17 44.30
C LYS A 273 29.18 -7.63 44.68
N PHE A 274 29.46 -8.51 43.72
CA PHE A 274 29.47 -9.97 43.89
C PHE A 274 30.85 -10.62 43.68
N GLY A 275 31.87 -9.86 43.29
CA GLY A 275 33.17 -10.43 42.92
C GLY A 275 33.15 -11.09 41.56
N TYR A 276 34.28 -11.69 41.17
CA TYR A 276 34.33 -12.49 39.92
C TYR A 276 33.52 -13.78 40.09
N LEU A 277 32.49 -13.96 39.30
CA LEU A 277 31.87 -15.24 39.01
C LEU A 277 32.74 -16.01 38.01
#